data_ce5c989fd1e1356b8d478bd8e3abcc68
#
_entry.id   ce5c989fd1e1356b8d478bd8e3abcc68
#
_cell.length_a   1.000
_cell.length_b   1.000
_cell.length_c   1.000
_cell.angle_alpha   90.00
_cell.angle_beta   90.00
_cell.angle_gamma   90.00
#
_symmetry.space_group_name_H-M   'P 1'
#
loop_
_entity.id
_entity.type
_entity.pdbx_description
1 polymer ?
#
loop_
_entity_poly.entity_id
_entity_poly.type
_entity_poly.pdbx_seq_one_letter_code
_entity_poly.pdbx_strand_id
1 'polypeptide(L)'
;MKQENLEKIIAFRHVLHEHPELSNHEVNTRKLIKEFIAQNMSSYLVFDEGDWLYCMKPYQPTKKTIVLRADHDAIMNSSNTPFHGCGHDGHTAI
;
A
#
# COMPACT_ATOMS: atom_id res chain seq x y z
N MET A 1 -1.35 -18.67 -2.18
CA MET A 1 -0.28 -17.76 -1.72
C MET A 1 0.74 -18.56 -0.93
N LYS A 2 2.02 -18.34 -1.20
CA LYS A 2 3.08 -19.02 -0.45
C LYS A 2 3.14 -18.49 0.99
N GLN A 3 3.47 -19.34 1.94
CA GLN A 3 3.57 -18.97 3.36
C GLN A 3 4.55 -17.82 3.58
N GLU A 4 5.69 -17.83 2.90
CA GLU A 4 6.68 -16.75 2.96
C GLU A 4 6.10 -15.40 2.54
N ASN A 5 5.31 -15.37 1.47
CA ASN A 5 4.66 -14.14 1.00
C ASN A 5 3.61 -13.67 1.98
N LEU A 6 2.85 -14.59 2.57
CA LEU A 6 1.85 -14.25 3.58
C LEU A 6 2.50 -13.60 4.81
N GLU A 7 3.62 -14.13 5.27
CA GLU A 7 4.35 -13.57 6.41
C GLU A 7 4.83 -12.15 6.13
N LYS A 8 5.34 -11.89 4.92
CA LYS A 8 5.76 -10.55 4.50
C LYS A 8 4.60 -9.58 4.45
N ILE A 9 3.45 -10.02 3.96
CA ILE A 9 2.23 -9.21 3.88
C ILE A 9 1.73 -8.86 5.27
N ILE A 10 1.71 -9.82 6.19
CA ILE A 10 1.28 -9.58 7.57
C ILE A 10 2.21 -8.59 8.26
N ALA A 11 3.52 -8.75 8.09
CA ALA A 11 4.50 -7.83 8.66
C ALA A 11 4.32 -6.41 8.10
N PHE A 12 4.10 -6.30 6.80
CA PHE A 12 3.87 -5.00 6.17
C PHE A 12 2.58 -4.34 6.64
N ARG A 13 1.52 -5.12 6.80
CA ARG A 13 0.26 -4.62 7.36
C ARG A 13 0.48 -4.02 8.75
N HIS A 14 1.27 -4.69 9.60
CA HIS A 14 1.58 -4.17 10.94
C HIS A 14 2.36 -2.87 10.87
N VAL A 15 3.32 -2.74 9.94
CA VAL A 15 4.06 -1.49 9.75
C VAL A 15 3.12 -0.36 9.33
N LEU A 16 2.22 -0.60 8.39
CA LEU A 16 1.23 0.39 7.97
C LEU A 16 0.30 0.76 9.13
N HIS A 17 -0.12 -0.20 9.92
CA HIS A 17 -1.03 0.01 11.04
C HIS A 17 -0.40 0.90 12.13
N GLU A 18 0.91 0.82 12.31
CA GLU A 18 1.65 1.64 13.27
C GLU A 18 1.89 3.07 12.78
N HIS A 19 1.67 3.35 11.49
CA HIS A 19 1.91 4.66 10.89
C HIS A 19 0.65 5.19 10.18
N PRO A 20 -0.49 5.36 10.92
CA PRO A 20 -1.73 5.80 10.29
C PRO A 20 -1.66 7.26 9.86
N GLU A 21 -2.13 7.54 8.64
CA GLU A 21 -2.18 8.89 8.09
C GLU A 21 -3.54 9.14 7.43
N LEU A 22 -4.07 10.34 7.61
CA LEU A 22 -5.36 10.72 7.06
C LEU A 22 -5.31 10.92 5.54
N SER A 23 -6.47 10.90 4.92
CA SER A 23 -6.62 11.13 3.49
C SER A 23 -5.94 12.44 3.07
N ASN A 24 -5.21 12.40 1.97
CA ASN A 24 -4.39 13.48 1.42
C ASN A 24 -3.17 13.87 2.29
N HIS A 25 -2.88 13.10 3.33
CA HIS A 25 -1.73 13.30 4.21
C HIS A 25 -0.87 12.03 4.34
N GLU A 26 -0.95 11.10 3.38
CA GLU A 26 -0.30 9.78 3.45
C GLU A 26 1.15 9.81 2.92
N VAL A 27 1.94 10.80 3.33
CA VAL A 27 3.32 10.97 2.84
C VAL A 27 4.20 9.78 3.23
N ASN A 28 4.19 9.41 4.50
CA ASN A 28 5.00 8.29 4.99
C ASN A 28 4.43 6.95 4.53
N THR A 29 3.11 6.83 4.43
CA THR A 29 2.46 5.62 3.93
C THR A 29 2.89 5.33 2.50
N ARG A 30 2.90 6.34 1.62
CA ARG A 30 3.38 6.16 0.25
C ARG A 30 4.86 5.77 0.22
N LYS A 31 5.67 6.36 1.08
CA LYS A 31 7.10 6.00 1.18
C LYS A 31 7.28 4.54 1.58
N LEU A 32 6.53 4.07 2.58
CA LEU A 32 6.59 2.67 3.03
C LEU A 32 6.17 1.72 1.91
N ILE A 33 5.12 2.06 1.16
CA ILE A 33 4.65 1.26 0.03
C ILE A 33 5.71 1.18 -1.06
N LYS A 34 6.34 2.32 -1.40
CA LYS A 34 7.42 2.35 -2.41
C LYS A 34 8.60 1.48 -2.00
N GLU A 35 8.99 1.55 -0.73
CA GLU A 35 10.09 0.73 -0.21
C GLU A 35 9.76 -0.77 -0.27
N PHE A 36 8.53 -1.14 0.10
CA PHE A 36 8.10 -2.54 0.04
C PHE A 36 8.14 -3.08 -1.40
N ILE A 37 7.64 -2.29 -2.36
CA ILE A 37 7.66 -2.69 -3.76
C ILE A 37 9.08 -2.84 -4.28
N ALA A 38 9.95 -1.90 -3.93
CA ALA A 38 11.36 -1.96 -4.35
C ALA A 38 12.08 -3.19 -3.81
N GLN A 39 11.76 -3.60 -2.58
CA GLN A 39 12.40 -4.74 -1.93
C GLN A 39 11.84 -6.08 -2.36
N ASN A 40 10.54 -6.16 -2.64
CA ASN A 40 9.85 -7.43 -2.83
C ASN A 40 9.25 -7.61 -4.24
N MET A 41 9.13 -6.54 -5.00
CA MET A 41 8.46 -6.54 -6.31
C MET A 41 9.27 -5.73 -7.31
N SER A 42 10.56 -6.05 -7.44
CA SER A 42 11.51 -5.25 -8.24
C SER A 42 11.18 -5.22 -9.74
N SER A 43 10.35 -6.14 -10.23
CA SER A 43 9.90 -6.14 -11.64
C SER A 43 8.79 -5.14 -11.93
N TYR A 44 8.24 -4.48 -10.90
CA TYR A 44 7.20 -3.48 -11.06
C TYR A 44 7.78 -2.08 -11.13
N LEU A 45 7.18 -1.24 -11.97
CA LEU A 45 7.49 0.19 -12.03
C LEU A 45 6.55 0.95 -11.10
N VAL A 46 7.09 1.88 -10.31
CA VAL A 46 6.30 2.66 -9.35
C VAL A 46 6.26 4.11 -9.78
N PHE A 47 5.08 4.69 -9.78
CA PHE A 47 4.84 6.08 -10.14
C PHE A 47 4.14 6.79 -8.98
N ASP A 48 4.80 7.77 -8.36
CA ASP A 48 4.26 8.58 -7.26
C ASP A 48 3.75 9.90 -7.83
N GLU A 49 2.44 10.12 -7.75
CA GLU A 49 1.77 11.30 -8.30
C GLU A 49 1.55 12.40 -7.24
N GLY A 50 2.17 12.27 -6.07
CA GLY A 50 2.10 13.27 -5.01
C GLY A 50 1.07 12.94 -3.93
N ASP A 51 -0.20 12.78 -4.32
CA ASP A 51 -1.28 12.41 -3.39
C ASP A 51 -1.61 10.93 -3.45
N TRP A 52 -1.21 10.26 -4.50
CA TRP A 52 -1.45 8.84 -4.72
C TRP A 52 -0.28 8.25 -5.50
N LEU A 53 -0.23 6.93 -5.54
CA LEU A 53 0.77 6.23 -6.34
C LEU A 53 0.13 5.05 -7.04
N TYR A 54 0.78 4.62 -8.10
CA TYR A 54 0.42 3.36 -8.76
C TYR A 54 1.68 2.62 -9.17
N CYS A 55 1.56 1.33 -9.35
CA CYS A 55 2.63 0.52 -9.91
C CYS A 55 2.09 -0.36 -11.02
N MET A 56 2.95 -0.69 -11.96
CA MET A 56 2.58 -1.56 -13.06
C MET A 56 3.71 -2.52 -13.36
N LYS A 57 3.33 -3.74 -13.73
CA LYS A 57 4.27 -4.71 -14.26
C LYS A 57 4.33 -4.53 -15.77
N PRO A 58 5.52 -4.41 -16.39
CA PRO A 58 5.63 -4.39 -17.84
C PRO A 58 4.94 -5.61 -18.47
N TYR A 59 4.18 -5.40 -19.50
CA TYR A 59 3.34 -6.42 -20.10
C TYR A 59 3.53 -6.47 -21.63
N GLN A 60 3.06 -7.58 -22.20
CA GLN A 60 3.02 -7.70 -23.67
C GLN A 60 1.76 -7.00 -24.20
N PRO A 61 1.86 -6.24 -25.31
CA PRO A 61 0.73 -5.46 -25.83
C PRO A 61 -0.52 -6.27 -26.19
N THR A 62 -0.37 -7.58 -26.42
CA THR A 62 -1.49 -8.47 -26.76
C THR A 62 -2.31 -8.93 -25.55
N LYS A 63 -1.87 -8.64 -24.34
CA LYS A 63 -2.57 -9.07 -23.11
C LYS A 63 -3.44 -7.96 -22.54
N LYS A 64 -4.53 -8.36 -21.87
CA LYS A 64 -5.42 -7.42 -21.19
C LYS A 64 -4.73 -6.82 -19.98
N THR A 65 -5.09 -5.58 -19.66
CA THR A 65 -4.63 -4.90 -18.43
C THR A 65 -5.67 -5.09 -17.34
N ILE A 66 -5.21 -5.50 -16.16
CA ILE A 66 -6.05 -5.61 -14.96
C ILE A 66 -5.57 -4.55 -13.99
N VAL A 67 -6.51 -3.76 -13.46
CA VAL A 67 -6.22 -2.72 -12.48
C VAL A 67 -6.84 -3.11 -11.14
N LEU A 68 -6.02 -3.11 -10.09
CA LEU A 68 -6.46 -3.32 -8.72
C LEU A 68 -6.31 -2.00 -7.96
N ARG A 69 -7.28 -1.69 -7.11
CA ARG A 69 -7.28 -0.47 -6.32
C ARG A 69 -7.26 -0.79 -4.83
N ALA A 70 -6.49 -0.03 -4.07
CA ALA A 70 -6.48 -0.10 -2.62
C ALA A 70 -6.35 1.31 -2.05
N ASP A 71 -7.09 1.59 -1.00
CA ASP A 71 -6.95 2.81 -0.23
C ASP A 71 -6.01 2.55 0.95
N HIS A 72 -5.26 3.58 1.38
CA HIS A 72 -4.28 3.42 2.46
C HIS A 72 -4.37 4.49 3.54
N ASP A 73 -5.44 5.30 3.51
CA ASP A 73 -5.66 6.32 4.52
C ASP A 73 -6.21 5.72 5.83
N ALA A 74 -6.06 6.49 6.88
CA ALA A 74 -6.61 6.20 8.20
C ALA A 74 -7.77 7.15 8.50
N ILE A 75 -8.47 6.90 9.60
CA ILE A 75 -9.53 7.77 10.10
C ILE A 75 -9.15 8.33 11.46
N MET A 76 -9.84 9.38 11.87
CA MET A 76 -9.64 10.00 13.17
C MET A 76 -10.47 9.28 14.22
N ASN A 77 -9.85 8.97 15.37
CA ASN A 77 -10.60 8.40 16.51
C ASN A 77 -11.20 9.50 17.39
N SER A 78 -11.91 9.11 18.45
CA SER A 78 -12.54 10.06 19.39
C SER A 78 -11.56 10.95 20.15
N SER A 79 -10.29 10.57 20.19
CA SER A 79 -9.21 11.35 20.81
C SER A 79 -8.47 12.25 19.81
N ASN A 80 -9.01 12.43 18.59
CA ASN A 80 -8.42 13.20 17.52
C ASN A 80 -7.05 12.66 17.08
N THR A 81 -6.87 11.34 17.15
CA THR A 81 -5.65 10.66 16.74
C THR A 81 -5.95 9.76 15.54
N PRO A 82 -5.15 9.79 14.47
CA PRO A 82 -5.35 8.89 13.34
C PRO A 82 -5.17 7.42 13.72
N PHE A 83 -6.01 6.54 13.19
CA PHE A 83 -5.86 5.09 13.36
C PHE A 83 -6.48 4.34 12.17
N HIS A 84 -6.00 3.13 11.93
CA HIS A 84 -6.54 2.29 10.85
C HIS A 84 -7.79 1.53 11.32
N GLY A 85 -8.91 2.24 11.38
CA GLY A 85 -10.20 1.67 11.80
C GLY A 85 -11.02 1.07 10.66
N CYS A 86 -10.72 1.42 9.41
CA CYS A 86 -11.44 0.91 8.24
C CYS A 86 -10.75 -0.28 7.57
N GLY A 87 -9.60 -0.72 8.07
CA GLY A 87 -8.88 -1.85 7.52
C GLY A 87 -8.12 -1.56 6.22
N HIS A 88 -7.89 -0.31 5.87
CA HIS A 88 -7.17 0.06 4.66
C HIS A 88 -5.71 -0.41 4.69
N ASP A 89 -5.10 -0.51 5.86
CA ASP A 89 -3.77 -1.08 6.04
C ASP A 89 -3.72 -2.54 5.55
N GLY A 90 -4.70 -3.34 5.93
CA GLY A 90 -4.81 -4.72 5.46
C GLY A 90 -5.10 -4.81 3.97
N HIS A 91 -6.01 -3.98 3.46
CA HIS A 91 -6.37 -3.92 2.05
C HIS A 91 -5.16 -3.57 1.18
N THR A 92 -4.37 -2.58 1.59
CA THR A 92 -3.16 -2.17 0.87
C THR A 92 -2.08 -3.26 0.91
N ALA A 93 -1.89 -3.92 2.05
CA ALA A 93 -0.85 -4.94 2.21
C ALA A 93 -1.10 -6.19 1.36
N ILE A 94 -2.36 -6.54 1.11
CA ILE A 94 -2.69 -7.70 0.28
C ILE A 94 -2.34 -7.45 -1.19
#